data_c2ba84afb956b23850921c85b7ac5f40
#
_entry.id   c2ba84afb956b23850921c85b7ac5f40
#
_cell.length_a   1.000
_cell.length_b   1.000
_cell.length_c   1.000
_cell.angle_alpha   90.00
_cell.angle_beta   90.00
_cell.angle_gamma   90.00
#
_symmetry.space_group_name_H-M   'P 1'
#
loop_
_entity.id
_entity.type
_entity.pdbx_description
1 polymer ?
#
loop_
_entity_poly.entity_id
_entity_poly.type
_entity_poly.pdbx_seq_one_letter_code
_entity_poly.pdbx_strand_id
1 'polypeptide(L)'
;MAQLPRFRRREVLLSLLATGATLSACQRGSRSDQPSGRDPVPASGSQSSDKILLINGAGATFPAPLYLRWFSDYRQVDPKVEINFQPVGSAAGIRQFIDQTVDFAASDVAMTDAEIAEVKRGVVMIPMTAGSIAVGYNLPGIPSGLKLSRPVLVKIFRGQIDQWRDPEILALNPELTIPDLPITVCYRSDGSGTTDTFTRHLAAIDPAWASEVGVGMSLEWPVGIGVKGNEGMSAQMLLSEGVIGYVESVYARELDLSVAALENRRGEFILPSPEASALALSEIELPENLRAFVPDPAGPGAYPIVTYTWILTYRRYSDPAMAAALQAVLRWALTEGQALAEEMGYLPLAATVVNRGLEALQLIQS
;
A
#
# COMPACT_ATOMS: atom_id res chain seq x y z
N MET A 1 -25.20 -28.69 8.00
CA MET A 1 -23.93 -29.29 7.55
C MET A 1 -24.06 -29.64 6.08
N ALA A 2 -23.62 -28.77 5.21
CA ALA A 2 -23.53 -29.00 3.77
C ALA A 2 -22.11 -28.61 3.34
N GLN A 3 -21.36 -29.63 2.89
CA GLN A 3 -20.00 -29.46 2.40
C GLN A 3 -20.01 -28.79 1.03
N LEU A 4 -19.27 -27.68 0.89
CA LEU A 4 -18.97 -27.05 -0.40
C LEU A 4 -17.83 -27.80 -1.12
N PRO A 5 -17.86 -27.93 -2.44
CA PRO A 5 -16.90 -28.74 -3.20
C PRO A 5 -15.57 -27.97 -3.35
N ARG A 6 -14.46 -28.68 -3.09
CA ARG A 6 -13.09 -28.24 -3.38
C ARG A 6 -12.86 -28.21 -4.89
N PHE A 7 -12.66 -27.04 -5.47
CA PHE A 7 -12.20 -26.90 -6.85
C PHE A 7 -10.71 -27.26 -6.97
N ARG A 8 -10.39 -28.25 -7.79
CA ARG A 8 -9.01 -28.66 -8.13
C ARG A 8 -8.38 -27.62 -9.07
N ARG A 9 -7.22 -27.11 -8.65
CA ARG A 9 -6.30 -26.29 -9.47
C ARG A 9 -5.75 -27.13 -10.63
N ARG A 10 -6.33 -27.05 -11.83
CA ARG A 10 -5.68 -27.52 -13.09
C ARG A 10 -6.60 -27.41 -14.31
N GLU A 11 -7.17 -26.27 -14.63
CA GLU A 11 -7.83 -26.07 -15.96
C GLU A 11 -8.15 -24.59 -16.25
N VAL A 12 -7.14 -23.70 -16.20
CA VAL A 12 -7.26 -22.37 -16.83
C VAL A 12 -5.93 -22.02 -17.49
N LEU A 13 -5.58 -22.77 -18.51
CA LEU A 13 -4.55 -22.40 -19.49
C LEU A 13 -4.86 -23.17 -20.76
N LEU A 14 -5.68 -22.59 -21.65
CA LEU A 14 -5.76 -22.92 -23.09
C LEU A 14 -7.08 -22.36 -23.67
N SER A 15 -7.06 -21.08 -24.05
CA SER A 15 -7.91 -20.60 -25.18
C SER A 15 -7.67 -19.09 -25.41
N LEU A 16 -6.61 -18.79 -26.15
CA LEU A 16 -6.44 -17.51 -26.82
C LEU A 16 -5.50 -17.70 -28.00
N LEU A 17 -6.05 -18.17 -29.12
CA LEU A 17 -5.43 -18.00 -30.44
C LEU A 17 -6.51 -18.14 -31.52
N ALA A 18 -6.50 -17.20 -32.44
CA ALA A 18 -7.12 -17.19 -33.76
C ALA A 18 -8.47 -16.45 -33.90
N THR A 19 -8.38 -15.26 -34.52
CA THR A 19 -9.05 -14.83 -35.76
C THR A 19 -8.68 -13.40 -35.99
N GLY A 20 -7.97 -12.90 -36.96
CA GLY A 20 -8.06 -13.08 -38.39
C GLY A 20 -8.62 -11.79 -38.99
N ALA A 21 -7.73 -11.01 -39.62
CA ALA A 21 -7.99 -9.73 -40.30
C ALA A 21 -8.97 -9.86 -41.49
N THR A 22 -9.81 -8.83 -41.70
CA THR A 22 -10.32 -8.50 -43.04
C THR A 22 -10.35 -6.97 -43.24
N LEU A 23 -9.53 -6.53 -44.19
CA LEU A 23 -9.57 -5.23 -44.86
C LEU A 23 -10.63 -5.25 -45.94
N SER A 24 -11.42 -4.17 -46.10
CA SER A 24 -12.03 -3.72 -47.40
C SER A 24 -12.55 -2.32 -47.19
N ALA A 25 -11.95 -1.34 -47.73
CA ALA A 25 -11.98 -0.82 -49.12
C ALA A 25 -13.15 0.15 -49.36
N CYS A 26 -12.71 1.35 -49.76
CA CYS A 26 -13.46 2.53 -50.12
C CYS A 26 -14.52 2.33 -51.20
N GLN A 27 -15.62 3.11 -51.12
CA GLN A 27 -16.31 3.55 -52.33
C GLN A 27 -16.86 4.99 -52.19
N ARG A 28 -16.42 5.86 -53.10
CA ARG A 28 -16.97 7.20 -53.40
C ARG A 28 -18.26 7.06 -54.18
N GLY A 29 -19.25 7.88 -53.88
CA GLY A 29 -20.44 8.09 -54.70
C GLY A 29 -21.00 9.49 -54.50
N SER A 30 -21.12 10.24 -55.57
CA SER A 30 -21.36 11.66 -55.74
C SER A 30 -22.82 12.13 -55.59
N ARG A 31 -22.94 13.39 -55.18
CA ARG A 31 -23.96 14.46 -55.38
C ARG A 31 -25.31 14.15 -56.08
N SER A 32 -26.38 14.65 -55.47
CA SER A 32 -27.41 15.45 -56.18
C SER A 32 -28.24 16.32 -55.23
N ASP A 33 -28.66 17.47 -55.77
CA ASP A 33 -29.21 18.68 -55.15
C ASP A 33 -30.59 18.61 -54.55
N GLN A 34 -30.82 19.36 -53.43
CA GLN A 34 -31.82 20.41 -53.09
C GLN A 34 -33.34 20.11 -53.13
N PRO A 35 -34.18 21.06 -52.56
CA PRO A 35 -34.35 21.53 -51.16
C PRO A 35 -35.82 21.42 -50.71
N SER A 36 -36.10 21.44 -49.42
CA SER A 36 -37.41 21.98 -48.95
C SER A 36 -37.40 22.20 -47.44
N GLY A 37 -38.01 23.30 -47.05
CA GLY A 37 -38.02 23.91 -45.74
C GLY A 37 -38.42 23.02 -44.59
N ARG A 38 -37.78 23.26 -43.47
CA ARG A 38 -38.28 22.90 -42.18
C ARG A 38 -38.13 24.08 -41.26
N ASP A 39 -39.24 24.36 -40.60
CA ASP A 39 -39.38 25.36 -39.55
C ASP A 39 -38.35 25.13 -38.43
N PRO A 40 -37.93 26.17 -37.70
CA PRO A 40 -37.03 26.02 -36.58
C PRO A 40 -37.73 25.30 -35.42
N VAL A 41 -37.31 24.08 -35.19
CA VAL A 41 -37.63 23.37 -33.94
C VAL A 41 -37.01 24.16 -32.79
N PRO A 42 -37.72 24.53 -31.74
CA PRO A 42 -37.14 25.20 -30.59
C PRO A 42 -36.11 24.29 -29.96
N ALA A 43 -34.87 24.78 -29.85
CA ALA A 43 -33.81 24.14 -29.06
C ALA A 43 -34.23 24.12 -27.58
N SER A 44 -34.98 23.10 -27.20
CA SER A 44 -35.24 22.80 -25.81
C SER A 44 -34.27 21.74 -25.32
N GLY A 45 -33.62 22.07 -24.27
CA GLY A 45 -32.83 21.14 -23.50
C GLY A 45 -31.32 21.40 -23.59
N SER A 46 -30.85 22.35 -22.79
CA SER A 46 -29.50 22.24 -22.28
C SER A 46 -29.40 20.90 -21.54
N GLN A 47 -28.96 19.86 -22.26
CA GLN A 47 -28.41 18.70 -21.58
C GLN A 47 -27.18 19.25 -20.83
N SER A 48 -27.33 19.46 -19.51
CA SER A 48 -26.20 19.52 -18.64
C SER A 48 -25.49 18.19 -18.85
N SER A 49 -24.46 18.20 -19.68
CA SER A 49 -23.55 17.06 -19.77
C SER A 49 -23.09 16.80 -18.35
N ASP A 50 -23.52 15.69 -17.77
CA ASP A 50 -23.03 15.22 -16.47
C ASP A 50 -21.53 14.93 -16.64
N LYS A 51 -20.72 16.00 -16.52
CA LYS A 51 -19.28 15.92 -16.69
C LYS A 51 -18.72 15.17 -15.50
N ILE A 52 -18.18 13.98 -15.75
CA ILE A 52 -17.46 13.22 -14.75
C ILE A 52 -16.20 14.00 -14.37
N LEU A 53 -15.98 14.21 -13.09
CA LEU A 53 -14.77 14.77 -12.53
C LEU A 53 -13.78 13.62 -12.32
N LEU A 54 -12.68 13.63 -13.08
CA LEU A 54 -11.60 12.66 -12.93
C LEU A 54 -10.55 13.19 -11.97
N ILE A 55 -10.23 12.41 -10.95
CA ILE A 55 -9.20 12.69 -9.95
C ILE A 55 -8.07 11.68 -10.11
N ASN A 56 -6.84 12.15 -10.32
CA ASN A 56 -5.69 11.29 -10.50
C ASN A 56 -4.81 11.29 -9.25
N GLY A 57 -4.49 10.12 -8.76
CA GLY A 57 -3.58 9.91 -7.64
C GLY A 57 -2.52 8.88 -7.94
N ALA A 58 -1.39 8.96 -7.23
CA ALA A 58 -0.34 7.96 -7.30
C ALA A 58 0.39 7.82 -5.97
N GLY A 59 1.04 6.67 -5.74
CA GLY A 59 1.87 6.53 -4.54
C GLY A 59 1.98 5.13 -3.98
N ALA A 60 1.93 5.03 -2.67
CA ALA A 60 2.18 3.82 -1.89
C ALA A 60 1.40 2.60 -2.40
N THR A 61 2.09 1.47 -2.47
CA THR A 61 1.46 0.16 -2.74
C THR A 61 0.91 -0.50 -1.48
N PHE A 62 1.36 -0.07 -0.31
CA PHE A 62 0.90 -0.57 1.00
C PHE A 62 -0.63 -0.48 1.14
N PRO A 63 -1.30 0.69 1.00
CA PRO A 63 -2.73 0.80 1.13
C PRO A 63 -3.49 0.52 -0.17
N ALA A 64 -2.82 0.16 -1.28
CA ALA A 64 -3.43 0.13 -2.60
C ALA A 64 -4.68 -0.76 -2.68
N PRO A 65 -4.74 -1.98 -2.12
CA PRO A 65 -5.96 -2.78 -2.13
C PRO A 65 -7.16 -2.04 -1.51
N LEU A 66 -6.95 -1.40 -0.36
CA LEU A 66 -7.99 -0.65 0.34
C LEU A 66 -8.41 0.62 -0.42
N TYR A 67 -7.43 1.39 -0.92
CA TYR A 67 -7.72 2.63 -1.66
C TYR A 67 -8.49 2.37 -2.95
N LEU A 68 -8.10 1.33 -3.70
CA LEU A 68 -8.82 0.92 -4.89
C LEU A 68 -10.25 0.47 -4.56
N ARG A 69 -10.46 -0.22 -3.45
CA ARG A 69 -11.79 -0.59 -2.97
C ARG A 69 -12.59 0.64 -2.56
N TRP A 70 -12.04 1.56 -1.77
CA TRP A 70 -12.69 2.79 -1.38
C TRP A 70 -13.13 3.63 -2.58
N PHE A 71 -12.26 3.80 -3.57
CA PHE A 71 -12.55 4.60 -4.75
C PHE A 71 -13.62 3.96 -5.64
N SER A 72 -13.59 2.62 -5.75
CA SER A 72 -14.62 1.87 -6.44
C SER A 72 -15.99 2.00 -5.75
N ASP A 73 -16.03 1.87 -4.43
CA ASP A 73 -17.28 1.94 -3.67
C ASP A 73 -17.80 3.37 -3.59
N TYR A 74 -16.92 4.38 -3.49
CA TYR A 74 -17.31 5.78 -3.51
C TYR A 74 -18.00 6.20 -4.81
N ARG A 75 -17.68 5.58 -5.94
CA ARG A 75 -18.38 5.82 -7.21
C ARG A 75 -19.88 5.49 -7.14
N GLN A 76 -20.31 4.64 -6.19
CA GLN A 76 -21.74 4.38 -5.95
C GLN A 76 -22.37 5.50 -5.09
N VAL A 77 -21.57 6.20 -4.29
CA VAL A 77 -22.02 7.35 -3.49
C VAL A 77 -22.14 8.61 -4.36
N ASP A 78 -21.12 8.87 -5.19
CA ASP A 78 -21.13 9.95 -6.18
C ASP A 78 -20.65 9.48 -7.55
N PRO A 79 -21.57 9.13 -8.47
CA PRO A 79 -21.23 8.66 -9.82
C PRO A 79 -20.54 9.70 -10.69
N LYS A 80 -20.53 10.98 -10.28
CA LYS A 80 -19.87 12.08 -11.01
C LYS A 80 -18.39 12.21 -10.66
N VAL A 81 -17.91 11.48 -9.68
CA VAL A 81 -16.50 11.45 -9.26
C VAL A 81 -15.89 10.11 -9.64
N GLU A 82 -14.83 10.15 -10.43
CA GLU A 82 -14.02 8.98 -10.79
C GLU A 82 -12.58 9.20 -10.33
N ILE A 83 -12.03 8.21 -9.60
CA ILE A 83 -10.68 8.31 -9.05
C ILE A 83 -9.79 7.23 -9.67
N ASN A 84 -8.73 7.68 -10.33
CA ASN A 84 -7.69 6.84 -10.87
C ASN A 84 -6.47 6.88 -9.94
N PHE A 85 -6.19 5.77 -9.26
CA PHE A 85 -5.04 5.64 -8.37
C PHE A 85 -4.00 4.67 -8.94
N GLN A 86 -2.74 5.11 -9.02
CA GLN A 86 -1.63 4.34 -9.54
C GLN A 86 -0.66 3.98 -8.39
N PRO A 87 -0.58 2.70 -7.97
CA PRO A 87 0.33 2.23 -6.94
C PRO A 87 1.76 2.10 -7.50
N VAL A 88 2.55 3.16 -7.42
CA VAL A 88 3.91 3.26 -8.00
C VAL A 88 5.02 3.32 -6.95
N GLY A 89 4.66 3.29 -5.66
CA GLY A 89 5.54 3.46 -4.51
C GLY A 89 5.51 4.88 -3.93
N SER A 90 5.78 5.00 -2.63
CA SER A 90 5.66 6.26 -1.88
C SER A 90 6.53 7.37 -2.44
N ALA A 91 7.82 7.10 -2.72
CA ALA A 91 8.73 8.12 -3.24
C ALA A 91 8.31 8.64 -4.62
N ALA A 92 7.85 7.76 -5.52
CA ALA A 92 7.33 8.17 -6.82
C ALA A 92 6.04 8.99 -6.69
N GLY A 93 5.16 8.62 -5.74
CA GLY A 93 3.96 9.38 -5.43
C GLY A 93 4.28 10.79 -4.92
N ILE A 94 5.17 10.91 -3.93
CA ILE A 94 5.64 12.21 -3.41
C ILE A 94 6.25 13.05 -4.53
N ARG A 95 7.08 12.46 -5.38
CA ARG A 95 7.71 13.19 -6.49
C ARG A 95 6.68 13.71 -7.49
N GLN A 96 5.72 12.87 -7.93
CA GLN A 96 4.64 13.29 -8.82
C GLN A 96 3.77 14.39 -8.20
N PHE A 97 3.56 14.34 -6.88
CA PHE A 97 2.83 15.36 -6.15
C PHE A 97 3.59 16.69 -6.11
N ILE A 98 4.89 16.70 -5.82
CA ILE A 98 5.75 17.89 -5.89
C ILE A 98 5.74 18.47 -7.31
N ASP A 99 5.88 17.62 -8.33
CA ASP A 99 5.87 18.01 -9.75
C ASP A 99 4.47 18.39 -10.28
N GLN A 100 3.42 18.26 -9.45
CA GLN A 100 2.02 18.60 -9.76
C GLN A 100 1.45 17.83 -10.96
N THR A 101 1.87 16.59 -11.16
CA THR A 101 1.38 15.70 -12.22
C THR A 101 0.20 14.83 -11.78
N VAL A 102 -0.13 14.84 -10.48
CA VAL A 102 -1.28 14.17 -9.88
C VAL A 102 -2.06 15.15 -8.99
N ASP A 103 -3.33 14.85 -8.72
CA ASP A 103 -4.19 15.66 -7.87
C ASP A 103 -3.98 15.38 -6.38
N PHE A 104 -3.58 14.15 -6.05
CA PHE A 104 -3.19 13.74 -4.71
C PHE A 104 -2.11 12.64 -4.77
N ALA A 105 -1.42 12.41 -3.66
CA ALA A 105 -0.52 11.26 -3.55
C ALA A 105 -0.83 10.42 -2.31
N ALA A 106 -0.25 9.20 -2.27
CA ALA A 106 -0.28 8.33 -1.11
C ALA A 106 1.14 7.96 -0.69
N SER A 107 1.39 7.95 0.62
CA SER A 107 2.70 7.60 1.18
C SER A 107 2.56 6.95 2.55
N ASP A 108 3.38 5.93 2.82
CA ASP A 108 3.50 5.29 4.14
C ASP A 108 4.58 5.98 5.00
N VAL A 109 5.13 7.07 4.49
CA VAL A 109 6.07 7.97 5.17
C VAL A 109 5.55 9.39 5.05
N ALA A 110 5.45 10.08 6.17
CA ALA A 110 5.11 11.50 6.15
C ALA A 110 6.20 12.30 5.43
N MET A 111 5.80 13.27 4.59
CA MET A 111 6.73 14.16 3.91
C MET A 111 7.60 14.91 4.91
N THR A 112 8.87 15.09 4.56
CA THR A 112 9.83 15.94 5.29
C THR A 112 9.49 17.41 5.10
N ASP A 113 10.02 18.27 5.99
CA ASP A 113 9.84 19.72 5.85
C ASP A 113 10.46 20.26 4.55
N ALA A 114 11.55 19.66 4.09
CA ALA A 114 12.19 20.02 2.82
C ALA A 114 11.26 19.70 1.62
N GLU A 115 10.68 18.51 1.58
CA GLU A 115 9.73 18.10 0.53
C GLU A 115 8.46 18.97 0.56
N ILE A 116 7.94 19.30 1.75
CA ILE A 116 6.77 20.18 1.90
C ILE A 116 7.06 21.57 1.34
N ALA A 117 8.27 22.10 1.58
CA ALA A 117 8.67 23.41 1.09
C ALA A 117 8.75 23.49 -0.44
N GLU A 118 8.95 22.36 -1.14
CA GLU A 118 8.93 22.31 -2.60
C GLU A 118 7.51 22.39 -3.18
N VAL A 119 6.46 22.08 -2.40
CA VAL A 119 5.07 22.07 -2.89
C VAL A 119 4.47 23.48 -2.85
N LYS A 120 4.49 24.20 -3.97
CA LYS A 120 4.03 25.60 -4.09
C LYS A 120 2.57 25.82 -3.67
N ARG A 121 1.72 24.79 -3.82
CA ARG A 121 0.28 24.81 -3.48
C ARG A 121 0.02 24.52 -1.99
N GLY A 122 1.10 24.27 -1.20
CA GLY A 122 1.03 23.81 0.18
C GLY A 122 0.55 22.35 0.28
N VAL A 123 0.76 21.75 1.43
CA VAL A 123 0.45 20.32 1.67
C VAL A 123 -0.52 20.21 2.84
N VAL A 124 -1.48 19.28 2.70
CA VAL A 124 -2.27 18.72 3.80
C VAL A 124 -2.02 17.21 3.81
N MET A 125 -1.47 16.69 4.91
CA MET A 125 -1.24 15.26 5.11
C MET A 125 -2.34 14.70 6.00
N ILE A 126 -3.01 13.65 5.53
CA ILE A 126 -4.17 13.07 6.20
C ILE A 126 -3.89 11.59 6.42
N PRO A 127 -3.76 11.11 7.67
CA PRO A 127 -3.68 9.70 7.96
C PRO A 127 -5.01 9.04 7.59
N MET A 128 -4.97 7.97 6.81
CA MET A 128 -6.18 7.34 6.27
C MET A 128 -6.45 5.97 6.86
N THR A 129 -5.42 5.21 7.14
CA THR A 129 -5.46 3.91 7.79
C THR A 129 -4.08 3.59 8.35
N ALA A 130 -3.94 2.44 8.96
CA ALA A 130 -2.67 1.90 9.42
C ALA A 130 -2.58 0.41 9.10
N GLY A 131 -1.40 -0.14 9.24
CA GLY A 131 -1.17 -1.57 9.04
C GLY A 131 0.18 -1.99 9.59
N SER A 132 0.47 -3.27 9.49
CA SER A 132 1.73 -3.86 9.91
C SER A 132 2.53 -4.37 8.71
N ILE A 133 3.84 -4.47 8.91
CA ILE A 133 4.76 -5.02 7.92
C ILE A 133 5.16 -6.42 8.37
N ALA A 134 4.64 -7.43 7.71
CA ALA A 134 4.99 -8.82 7.93
C ALA A 134 6.35 -9.15 7.31
N VAL A 135 7.13 -9.96 7.99
CA VAL A 135 8.29 -10.64 7.41
C VAL A 135 7.84 -12.00 6.91
N GLY A 136 7.69 -12.09 5.59
CA GLY A 136 7.24 -13.30 4.92
C GLY A 136 8.42 -14.17 4.47
N TYR A 137 8.18 -15.47 4.37
CA TYR A 137 9.18 -16.43 3.89
C TYR A 137 8.53 -17.56 3.11
N ASN A 138 9.35 -18.27 2.33
CA ASN A 138 8.94 -19.48 1.64
C ASN A 138 9.86 -20.64 2.01
N LEU A 139 9.43 -21.44 2.96
CA LEU A 139 10.14 -22.65 3.39
C LEU A 139 9.19 -23.85 3.29
N PRO A 140 9.50 -24.86 2.45
CA PRO A 140 8.69 -26.05 2.33
C PRO A 140 8.44 -26.73 3.68
N GLY A 141 7.17 -26.92 4.02
CA GLY A 141 6.76 -27.61 5.25
C GLY A 141 6.83 -26.79 6.54
N ILE A 142 7.26 -25.51 6.48
CA ILE A 142 7.30 -24.62 7.63
C ILE A 142 6.13 -23.64 7.55
N PRO A 143 5.12 -23.76 8.42
CA PRO A 143 4.00 -22.84 8.48
C PRO A 143 4.40 -21.48 9.10
N SER A 144 3.47 -20.53 9.11
CA SER A 144 3.65 -19.27 9.84
C SER A 144 4.00 -19.50 11.32
N GLY A 145 4.85 -18.62 11.86
CA GLY A 145 5.28 -18.65 13.25
C GLY A 145 6.74 -19.00 13.48
N LEU A 146 7.54 -19.14 12.39
CA LEU A 146 9.00 -19.21 12.54
C LEU A 146 9.49 -18.01 13.36
N LYS A 147 10.14 -18.27 14.47
CA LYS A 147 10.63 -17.25 15.39
C LYS A 147 11.93 -16.66 14.89
N LEU A 148 11.95 -15.34 14.76
CA LEU A 148 13.15 -14.57 14.44
C LEU A 148 13.40 -13.56 15.55
N SER A 149 14.51 -13.70 16.26
CA SER A 149 14.92 -12.71 17.26
C SER A 149 15.40 -11.43 16.58
N ARG A 150 15.46 -10.33 17.33
CA ARG A 150 15.93 -9.02 16.84
C ARG A 150 17.33 -9.13 16.20
N PRO A 151 18.34 -9.76 16.84
CA PRO A 151 19.65 -9.94 16.20
C PRO A 151 19.60 -10.83 14.95
N VAL A 152 18.84 -11.92 14.96
CA VAL A 152 18.74 -12.86 13.82
C VAL A 152 18.12 -12.16 12.63
N LEU A 153 17.03 -11.40 12.83
CA LEU A 153 16.41 -10.63 11.76
C LEU A 153 17.40 -9.68 11.09
N VAL A 154 18.15 -8.89 11.87
CA VAL A 154 19.16 -7.97 11.33
C VAL A 154 20.28 -8.71 10.60
N LYS A 155 20.81 -9.80 11.18
CA LYS A 155 21.89 -10.59 10.58
C LYS A 155 21.48 -11.18 9.22
N ILE A 156 20.25 -11.63 9.07
CA ILE A 156 19.70 -12.12 7.78
C ILE A 156 19.75 -11.00 6.74
N PHE A 157 19.17 -9.83 7.03
CA PHE A 157 19.11 -8.73 6.07
C PHE A 157 20.48 -8.06 5.83
N ARG A 158 21.46 -8.29 6.69
CA ARG A 158 22.88 -7.93 6.47
C ARG A 158 23.67 -9.00 5.73
N GLY A 159 23.09 -10.19 5.45
CA GLY A 159 23.78 -11.32 4.83
C GLY A 159 24.81 -12.00 5.73
N GLN A 160 24.71 -11.83 7.03
CA GLN A 160 25.57 -12.48 8.03
C GLN A 160 25.03 -13.87 8.41
N ILE A 161 23.76 -14.11 8.21
CA ILE A 161 23.09 -15.41 8.23
C ILE A 161 22.53 -15.62 6.81
N ASP A 162 23.07 -16.62 6.10
CA ASP A 162 22.73 -16.92 4.72
C ASP A 162 22.17 -18.34 4.50
N GLN A 163 21.98 -19.09 5.59
CA GLN A 163 21.40 -20.43 5.57
C GLN A 163 20.24 -20.54 6.55
N TRP A 164 19.14 -21.16 6.13
CA TRP A 164 17.99 -21.37 7.02
C TRP A 164 18.30 -22.31 8.19
N ARG A 165 19.30 -23.21 8.05
CA ARG A 165 19.76 -24.07 9.13
C ARG A 165 20.88 -23.46 9.98
N ASP A 166 21.03 -22.15 9.95
CA ASP A 166 21.96 -21.48 10.87
C ASP A 166 21.63 -21.83 12.32
N PRO A 167 22.64 -22.10 13.16
CA PRO A 167 22.47 -22.49 14.56
C PRO A 167 21.62 -21.49 15.38
N GLU A 168 21.68 -20.19 15.08
CA GLU A 168 20.88 -19.16 15.77
C GLU A 168 19.39 -19.29 15.42
N ILE A 169 19.05 -19.63 14.17
CA ILE A 169 17.66 -19.88 13.76
C ILE A 169 17.15 -21.18 14.39
N LEU A 170 17.95 -22.24 14.33
CA LEU A 170 17.59 -23.55 14.89
C LEU A 170 17.35 -23.46 16.40
N ALA A 171 18.17 -22.70 17.14
CA ALA A 171 18.03 -22.53 18.58
C ALA A 171 16.71 -21.85 18.99
N LEU A 172 16.17 -20.98 18.15
CA LEU A 172 14.87 -20.32 18.35
C LEU A 172 13.68 -21.21 18.01
N ASN A 173 13.90 -22.25 17.18
CA ASN A 173 12.86 -23.09 16.60
C ASN A 173 13.17 -24.58 16.73
N PRO A 174 13.46 -25.09 17.95
CA PRO A 174 13.90 -26.47 18.15
C PRO A 174 12.82 -27.51 17.77
N GLU A 175 11.56 -27.09 17.68
CA GLU A 175 10.43 -27.94 17.31
C GLU A 175 10.26 -28.09 15.79
N LEU A 176 10.94 -27.27 14.98
CA LEU A 176 10.79 -27.26 13.52
C LEU A 176 11.91 -28.06 12.82
N THR A 177 11.51 -28.81 11.80
CA THR A 177 12.46 -29.46 10.89
C THR A 177 12.75 -28.52 9.72
N ILE A 178 13.64 -27.56 9.91
CA ILE A 178 13.96 -26.54 8.92
C ILE A 178 14.74 -27.17 7.76
N PRO A 179 14.34 -26.95 6.49
CA PRO A 179 15.01 -27.48 5.33
C PRO A 179 16.40 -26.86 5.14
N ASP A 180 17.31 -27.64 4.51
CA ASP A 180 18.66 -27.19 4.19
C ASP A 180 18.63 -26.37 2.89
N LEU A 181 18.36 -25.08 3.02
CA LEU A 181 18.23 -24.12 1.92
C LEU A 181 19.00 -22.84 2.22
N PRO A 182 19.59 -22.20 1.19
CA PRO A 182 20.15 -20.87 1.34
C PRO A 182 19.03 -19.84 1.57
N ILE A 183 19.35 -18.76 2.28
CA ILE A 183 18.47 -17.61 2.43
C ILE A 183 18.67 -16.67 1.24
N THR A 184 17.58 -16.36 0.55
CA THR A 184 17.56 -15.28 -0.45
C THR A 184 16.73 -14.11 0.10
N VAL A 185 17.40 -13.02 0.45
CA VAL A 185 16.72 -11.80 0.88
C VAL A 185 16.04 -11.14 -0.31
N CYS A 186 14.77 -10.75 -0.15
CA CYS A 186 14.00 -9.99 -1.12
C CYS A 186 13.70 -8.60 -0.56
N TYR A 187 13.97 -7.56 -1.36
CA TYR A 187 13.75 -6.17 -0.95
C TYR A 187 13.09 -5.35 -2.06
N ARG A 188 12.57 -4.18 -1.72
CA ARG A 188 11.92 -3.27 -2.66
C ARG A 188 12.94 -2.53 -3.53
N SER A 189 12.81 -2.66 -4.85
CA SER A 189 13.64 -1.95 -5.84
C SER A 189 13.09 -0.55 -6.17
N ASP A 190 11.84 -0.26 -5.81
CA ASP A 190 11.21 1.05 -5.93
C ASP A 190 11.34 1.85 -4.63
N GLY A 191 11.16 3.16 -4.70
CA GLY A 191 11.14 4.02 -3.51
C GLY A 191 9.90 3.78 -2.65
N SER A 192 10.06 3.02 -1.57
CA SER A 192 9.00 2.39 -0.80
C SER A 192 8.90 2.92 0.63
N GLY A 193 7.70 3.37 1.03
CA GLY A 193 7.43 3.69 2.42
C GLY A 193 7.46 2.47 3.33
N THR A 194 7.09 1.28 2.80
CA THR A 194 7.25 0.00 3.51
C THR A 194 8.71 -0.27 3.84
N THR A 195 9.62 0.01 2.88
CA THR A 195 11.08 -0.10 3.10
C THR A 195 11.55 0.88 4.19
N ASP A 196 11.13 2.14 4.14
CA ASP A 196 11.50 3.13 5.16
C ASP A 196 11.08 2.67 6.57
N THR A 197 9.83 2.23 6.72
CA THR A 197 9.31 1.75 8.01
C THR A 197 10.06 0.50 8.50
N PHE A 198 10.31 -0.47 7.62
CA PHE A 198 11.06 -1.68 7.94
C PHE A 198 12.50 -1.36 8.37
N THR A 199 13.18 -0.51 7.62
CA THR A 199 14.58 -0.14 7.91
C THR A 199 14.71 0.77 9.14
N ARG A 200 13.69 1.59 9.47
CA ARG A 200 13.61 2.28 10.76
C ARG A 200 13.55 1.32 11.93
N HIS A 201 12.77 0.24 11.80
CA HIS A 201 12.74 -0.81 12.82
C HIS A 201 14.11 -1.47 12.96
N LEU A 202 14.76 -1.88 11.86
CA LEU A 202 16.09 -2.49 11.92
C LEU A 202 17.13 -1.54 12.55
N ALA A 203 17.08 -0.25 12.23
CA ALA A 203 17.96 0.75 12.81
C ALA A 203 17.67 1.00 14.32
N ALA A 204 16.41 0.89 14.73
CA ALA A 204 16.05 1.03 16.15
C ALA A 204 16.50 -0.15 17.01
N ILE A 205 16.62 -1.34 16.41
CA ILE A 205 17.01 -2.56 17.13
C ILE A 205 18.49 -2.91 17.00
N ASP A 206 19.21 -2.30 16.04
CA ASP A 206 20.63 -2.55 15.79
C ASP A 206 21.37 -1.27 15.37
N PRO A 207 22.29 -0.75 16.22
CA PRO A 207 23.09 0.44 15.88
C PRO A 207 24.02 0.24 14.68
N ALA A 208 24.47 -1.00 14.39
CA ALA A 208 25.31 -1.27 13.23
C ALA A 208 24.50 -1.16 11.94
N TRP A 209 23.23 -1.62 11.92
CA TRP A 209 22.33 -1.33 10.80
C TRP A 209 22.21 0.18 10.55
N ALA A 210 21.95 0.94 11.61
CA ALA A 210 21.76 2.39 11.51
C ALA A 210 22.99 3.12 10.91
N SER A 211 24.22 2.66 11.23
CA SER A 211 25.45 3.30 10.77
C SER A 211 25.96 2.80 9.41
N GLU A 212 25.72 1.54 9.06
CA GLU A 212 26.29 0.90 7.87
C GLU A 212 25.31 0.85 6.68
N VAL A 213 24.01 0.67 6.94
CA VAL A 213 22.99 0.54 5.91
C VAL A 213 22.05 1.76 5.92
N GLY A 214 21.58 2.16 7.12
CA GLY A 214 20.75 3.34 7.31
C GLY A 214 19.26 3.08 7.18
N VAL A 215 18.51 4.17 6.97
CA VAL A 215 17.06 4.23 6.89
C VAL A 215 16.65 5.00 5.64
N GLY A 216 15.62 4.55 4.95
CA GLY A 216 15.08 5.30 3.82
C GLY A 216 14.13 4.51 2.93
N MET A 217 13.47 5.22 2.03
CA MET A 217 12.60 4.62 1.02
C MET A 217 13.37 3.85 -0.06
N SER A 218 14.67 4.14 -0.23
CA SER A 218 15.59 3.48 -1.16
C SER A 218 16.96 3.40 -0.51
N LEU A 219 17.57 2.23 -0.54
CA LEU A 219 18.85 1.93 0.11
C LEU A 219 19.73 1.07 -0.80
N GLU A 220 21.03 1.10 -0.56
CA GLU A 220 21.97 0.10 -1.07
C GLU A 220 21.93 -1.11 -0.13
N TRP A 221 21.18 -2.14 -0.55
CA TRP A 221 21.03 -3.33 0.26
C TRP A 221 22.31 -4.19 0.25
N PRO A 222 22.75 -4.70 1.42
CA PRO A 222 23.98 -5.51 1.50
C PRO A 222 23.90 -6.79 0.69
N VAL A 223 22.72 -7.41 0.62
CA VAL A 223 22.46 -8.69 -0.07
C VAL A 223 21.04 -8.72 -0.62
N GLY A 224 20.79 -9.67 -1.51
CA GLY A 224 19.44 -10.03 -1.94
C GLY A 224 19.08 -9.56 -3.35
N ILE A 225 17.79 -9.65 -3.66
CA ILE A 225 17.21 -9.30 -4.95
C ILE A 225 16.13 -8.23 -4.79
N GLY A 226 16.13 -7.26 -5.71
CA GLY A 226 15.16 -6.17 -5.71
C GLY A 226 13.95 -6.50 -6.56
N VAL A 227 12.74 -6.30 -6.00
CA VAL A 227 11.47 -6.44 -6.72
C VAL A 227 10.57 -5.22 -6.48
N LYS A 228 9.68 -4.94 -7.43
CA LYS A 228 8.84 -3.74 -7.39
C LYS A 228 7.50 -4.01 -6.69
N GLY A 229 7.11 -3.12 -5.78
CA GLY A 229 5.80 -3.09 -5.13
C GLY A 229 5.60 -4.19 -4.07
N ASN A 230 4.54 -4.08 -3.28
CA ASN A 230 4.13 -5.16 -2.37
C ASN A 230 3.68 -6.40 -3.16
N GLU A 231 3.08 -6.20 -4.33
CA GLU A 231 2.69 -7.27 -5.26
C GLU A 231 3.89 -8.11 -5.71
N GLY A 232 4.98 -7.46 -6.13
CA GLY A 232 6.21 -8.14 -6.53
C GLY A 232 6.87 -8.88 -5.37
N MET A 233 6.90 -8.26 -4.19
CA MET A 233 7.42 -8.90 -2.96
C MET A 233 6.63 -10.17 -2.63
N SER A 234 5.31 -10.09 -2.64
CA SER A 234 4.42 -11.22 -2.36
C SER A 234 4.57 -12.34 -3.39
N ALA A 235 4.64 -11.99 -4.67
CA ALA A 235 4.83 -12.96 -5.75
C ALA A 235 6.18 -13.67 -5.62
N GLN A 236 7.25 -12.95 -5.29
CA GLN A 236 8.58 -13.53 -5.12
C GLN A 236 8.61 -14.52 -3.94
N MET A 237 8.02 -14.15 -2.80
CA MET A 237 7.91 -15.04 -1.64
C MET A 237 7.01 -16.25 -1.91
N LEU A 238 5.96 -16.10 -2.73
CA LEU A 238 5.09 -17.23 -3.08
C LEU A 238 5.78 -18.25 -4.00
N LEU A 239 6.62 -17.79 -4.92
CA LEU A 239 7.13 -18.59 -6.03
C LEU A 239 8.52 -19.18 -5.79
N SER A 240 9.33 -18.61 -4.88
CA SER A 240 10.74 -18.98 -4.73
C SER A 240 11.02 -19.54 -3.34
N GLU A 241 11.43 -20.80 -3.27
CA GLU A 241 11.86 -21.44 -2.03
C GLU A 241 13.14 -20.80 -1.46
N GLY A 242 13.23 -20.73 -0.14
CA GLY A 242 14.35 -20.12 0.58
C GLY A 242 14.31 -18.58 0.64
N VAL A 243 13.31 -17.93 0.05
CA VAL A 243 13.19 -16.46 0.09
C VAL A 243 12.65 -16.00 1.44
N ILE A 244 13.17 -14.85 1.91
CA ILE A 244 12.64 -14.04 2.99
C ILE A 244 12.52 -12.59 2.51
N GLY A 245 11.46 -11.89 2.93
CA GLY A 245 11.24 -10.49 2.58
C GLY A 245 10.25 -9.84 3.53
N TYR A 246 9.94 -8.58 3.28
CA TYR A 246 8.97 -7.81 4.06
C TYR A 246 7.85 -7.30 3.15
N VAL A 247 6.63 -7.28 3.65
CA VAL A 247 5.44 -6.91 2.89
C VAL A 247 4.36 -6.39 3.83
N GLU A 248 3.46 -5.56 3.33
CA GLU A 248 2.27 -5.20 4.11
C GLU A 248 1.42 -6.46 4.40
N SER A 249 0.92 -6.57 5.63
CA SER A 249 0.31 -7.80 6.18
C SER A 249 -0.92 -8.29 5.42
N VAL A 250 -1.70 -7.40 4.82
CA VAL A 250 -2.88 -7.79 4.02
C VAL A 250 -2.46 -8.59 2.80
N TYR A 251 -1.36 -8.23 2.14
CA TYR A 251 -0.82 -9.00 1.01
C TYR A 251 -0.37 -10.40 1.43
N ALA A 252 0.27 -10.50 2.61
CA ALA A 252 0.68 -11.80 3.13
C ALA A 252 -0.53 -12.69 3.43
N ARG A 253 -1.57 -12.13 4.04
CA ARG A 253 -2.80 -12.84 4.38
C ARG A 253 -3.60 -13.26 3.14
N GLU A 254 -3.80 -12.36 2.17
CA GLU A 254 -4.59 -12.66 0.97
C GLU A 254 -3.96 -13.76 0.11
N LEU A 255 -2.64 -13.90 0.15
CA LEU A 255 -1.90 -14.91 -0.59
C LEU A 255 -1.49 -16.12 0.26
N ASP A 256 -1.92 -16.18 1.52
CA ASP A 256 -1.60 -17.28 2.47
C ASP A 256 -0.07 -17.52 2.56
N LEU A 257 0.70 -16.42 2.62
CA LEU A 257 2.15 -16.48 2.80
C LEU A 257 2.49 -16.88 4.23
N SER A 258 3.51 -17.72 4.39
CA SER A 258 4.09 -17.97 5.71
C SER A 258 4.80 -16.72 6.23
N VAL A 259 4.49 -16.32 7.47
CA VAL A 259 5.05 -15.13 8.12
C VAL A 259 5.73 -15.48 9.44
N ALA A 260 6.84 -14.78 9.72
CA ALA A 260 7.61 -14.96 10.93
C ALA A 260 6.92 -14.35 12.16
N ALA A 261 7.13 -14.97 13.31
CA ALA A 261 6.89 -14.37 14.61
C ALA A 261 8.14 -13.56 15.00
N LEU A 262 8.01 -12.24 15.08
CA LEU A 262 9.13 -11.34 15.36
C LEU A 262 9.23 -11.04 16.85
N GLU A 263 10.46 -11.04 17.36
CA GLU A 263 10.74 -10.64 18.75
C GLU A 263 10.52 -9.14 18.91
N ASN A 264 9.58 -8.77 19.78
CA ASN A 264 9.31 -7.38 20.14
C ASN A 264 10.31 -6.87 21.21
N ARG A 265 10.16 -5.61 21.61
CA ARG A 265 11.02 -4.97 22.60
C ARG A 265 11.00 -5.65 23.98
N ARG A 266 9.99 -6.45 24.26
CA ARG A 266 9.82 -7.20 25.53
C ARG A 266 10.35 -8.63 25.50
N GLY A 267 10.91 -9.07 24.36
CA GLY A 267 11.37 -10.45 24.15
C GLY A 267 10.23 -11.43 23.83
N GLU A 268 9.05 -10.94 23.47
CA GLU A 268 7.91 -11.76 23.09
C GLU A 268 7.93 -11.96 21.56
N PHE A 269 7.66 -13.19 21.09
CA PHE A 269 7.56 -13.49 19.66
C PHE A 269 6.12 -13.30 19.18
N ILE A 270 5.87 -12.28 18.39
CA ILE A 270 4.54 -11.83 17.98
C ILE A 270 4.35 -12.02 16.47
N LEU A 271 3.23 -12.64 16.08
CA LEU A 271 2.76 -12.70 14.70
C LEU A 271 2.07 -11.38 14.30
N PRO A 272 2.13 -10.97 13.02
CA PRO A 272 1.36 -9.84 12.54
C PRO A 272 -0.14 -10.18 12.58
N SER A 273 -0.87 -9.51 13.45
CA SER A 273 -2.33 -9.56 13.52
C SER A 273 -2.90 -8.16 13.72
N PRO A 274 -4.16 -7.92 13.36
CA PRO A 274 -4.81 -6.65 13.64
C PRO A 274 -4.74 -6.25 15.11
N GLU A 275 -4.95 -7.19 16.03
CA GLU A 275 -4.94 -6.96 17.48
C GLU A 275 -3.54 -6.55 17.97
N ALA A 276 -2.50 -7.31 17.60
CA ALA A 276 -1.13 -7.02 18.00
C ALA A 276 -0.64 -5.69 17.40
N SER A 277 -1.09 -5.37 16.19
CA SER A 277 -0.77 -4.12 15.50
C SER A 277 -1.50 -2.92 16.11
N ALA A 278 -2.77 -3.10 16.53
CA ALA A 278 -3.53 -2.07 17.23
C ALA A 278 -2.90 -1.74 18.59
N LEU A 279 -2.41 -2.75 19.33
CA LEU A 279 -1.64 -2.53 20.56
C LEU A 279 -0.42 -1.65 20.33
N ALA A 280 0.32 -1.90 19.25
CA ALA A 280 1.48 -1.09 18.88
C ALA A 280 1.12 0.39 18.57
N LEU A 281 -0.01 0.62 17.89
CA LEU A 281 -0.47 1.97 17.55
C LEU A 281 -1.09 2.71 18.74
N SER A 282 -1.66 2.01 19.72
CA SER A 282 -2.34 2.62 20.87
C SER A 282 -1.38 3.41 21.79
N GLU A 283 -0.08 3.15 21.68
CA GLU A 283 0.95 3.86 22.44
C GLU A 283 1.38 5.19 21.80
N ILE A 284 0.85 5.49 20.60
CA ILE A 284 1.29 6.65 19.85
C ILE A 284 0.28 7.76 19.98
N GLU A 285 0.71 8.83 20.61
CA GLU A 285 0.04 10.11 20.50
C GLU A 285 0.50 10.82 19.20
N LEU A 286 -0.41 10.94 18.22
CA LEU A 286 -0.10 11.67 16.99
C LEU A 286 0.13 13.15 17.32
N PRO A 287 1.28 13.75 16.92
CA PRO A 287 1.54 15.15 17.12
C PRO A 287 0.62 16.03 16.26
N GLU A 288 0.57 17.34 16.50
CA GLU A 288 -0.31 18.28 15.75
C GLU A 288 -0.15 18.20 14.23
N ASN A 289 1.06 17.95 13.77
CA ASN A 289 1.36 17.81 12.34
C ASN A 289 0.99 16.45 11.75
N LEU A 290 0.37 15.55 12.52
CA LEU A 290 -0.07 14.21 12.12
C LEU A 290 1.06 13.29 11.60
N ARG A 291 2.33 13.58 11.92
CA ARG A 291 3.49 12.79 11.52
C ARG A 291 3.96 11.93 12.69
N ALA A 292 3.80 10.63 12.61
CA ALA A 292 4.30 9.72 13.62
C ALA A 292 5.05 8.55 12.99
N PHE A 293 6.11 8.12 13.67
CA PHE A 293 6.86 6.92 13.34
C PHE A 293 6.93 6.04 14.58
N VAL A 294 6.79 4.74 14.40
CA VAL A 294 6.76 3.76 15.48
C VAL A 294 7.77 2.66 15.23
N PRO A 295 9.05 2.96 15.35
CA PRO A 295 10.09 2.04 14.90
C PRO A 295 10.24 0.78 15.78
N ASP A 296 9.77 0.80 17.03
CA ASP A 296 9.93 -0.31 17.98
C ASP A 296 9.01 -0.09 19.18
N PRO A 297 7.69 -0.37 19.08
CA PRO A 297 6.73 -0.17 20.15
C PRO A 297 7.06 -1.01 21.38
N ALA A 298 6.75 -0.47 22.58
CA ALA A 298 7.17 -1.05 23.86
C ALA A 298 6.08 -1.88 24.55
N GLY A 299 4.84 -1.86 24.06
CA GLY A 299 3.68 -2.50 24.66
C GLY A 299 3.76 -4.02 24.73
N PRO A 300 3.16 -4.63 25.76
CA PRO A 300 3.04 -6.07 25.83
C PRO A 300 2.16 -6.58 24.68
N GLY A 301 2.60 -7.65 24.00
CA GLY A 301 1.89 -8.22 22.86
C GLY A 301 1.88 -7.34 21.60
N ALA A 302 2.53 -6.16 21.60
CA ALA A 302 2.61 -5.29 20.45
C ALA A 302 3.47 -5.89 19.34
N TYR A 303 2.95 -5.85 18.09
CA TYR A 303 3.72 -6.24 16.92
C TYR A 303 4.77 -5.16 16.59
N PRO A 304 6.05 -5.53 16.30
CA PRO A 304 7.13 -4.55 16.30
C PRO A 304 7.18 -3.60 15.11
N ILE A 305 6.50 -3.89 14.00
CA ILE A 305 6.61 -3.09 12.76
C ILE A 305 5.23 -2.66 12.27
N VAL A 306 4.84 -1.44 12.62
CA VAL A 306 3.56 -0.84 12.24
C VAL A 306 3.77 0.57 11.69
N THR A 307 2.85 1.03 10.86
CA THR A 307 2.84 2.40 10.34
C THR A 307 1.44 2.87 10.02
N TYR A 308 1.25 4.19 10.07
CA TYR A 308 0.16 4.86 9.36
C TYR A 308 0.48 4.96 7.88
N THR A 309 -0.54 5.21 7.08
CA THR A 309 -0.40 5.64 5.69
C THR A 309 -1.21 6.92 5.47
N TRP A 310 -0.67 7.81 4.67
CA TRP A 310 -1.23 9.14 4.47
C TRP A 310 -1.68 9.34 3.03
N ILE A 311 -2.76 10.10 2.85
CA ILE A 311 -3.02 10.80 1.60
C ILE A 311 -2.47 12.22 1.73
N LEU A 312 -1.77 12.65 0.69
CA LEU A 312 -1.17 13.96 0.53
C LEU A 312 -2.04 14.74 -0.45
N THR A 313 -2.61 15.86 -0.02
CA THR A 313 -3.41 16.75 -0.87
C THR A 313 -2.79 18.14 -0.90
N TYR A 314 -3.05 18.88 -1.97
CA TYR A 314 -2.70 20.29 -1.97
C TYR A 314 -3.59 21.06 -1.01
N ARG A 315 -3.04 22.09 -0.39
CA ARG A 315 -3.84 23.04 0.39
C ARG A 315 -4.73 23.88 -0.51
N ARG A 316 -4.31 24.14 -1.76
CA ARG A 316 -5.03 24.98 -2.72
C ARG A 316 -5.20 24.28 -4.06
N TYR A 317 -6.44 24.19 -4.50
CA TYR A 317 -6.80 23.72 -5.84
C TYR A 317 -7.33 24.91 -6.66
N SER A 318 -6.99 24.98 -7.94
CA SER A 318 -7.51 26.00 -8.85
C SER A 318 -8.97 25.76 -9.26
N ASP A 319 -9.42 24.50 -9.17
CA ASP A 319 -10.80 24.08 -9.46
C ASP A 319 -11.53 23.81 -8.13
N PRO A 320 -12.56 24.62 -7.78
CA PRO A 320 -13.37 24.39 -6.59
C PRO A 320 -14.07 23.02 -6.57
N ALA A 321 -14.43 22.47 -7.75
CA ALA A 321 -15.06 21.17 -7.83
C ALA A 321 -14.08 20.06 -7.41
N MET A 322 -12.80 20.18 -7.80
CA MET A 322 -11.73 19.26 -7.40
C MET A 322 -11.52 19.28 -5.88
N ALA A 323 -11.42 20.45 -5.28
CA ALA A 323 -11.25 20.60 -3.83
C ALA A 323 -12.43 19.97 -3.08
N ALA A 324 -13.66 20.26 -3.49
CA ALA A 324 -14.87 19.74 -2.87
C ALA A 324 -14.99 18.21 -3.00
N ALA A 325 -14.69 17.67 -4.19
CA ALA A 325 -14.73 16.23 -4.43
C ALA A 325 -13.70 15.48 -3.59
N LEU A 326 -12.44 15.96 -3.53
CA LEU A 326 -11.41 15.36 -2.68
C LEU A 326 -11.80 15.39 -1.20
N GLN A 327 -12.33 16.51 -0.70
CA GLN A 327 -12.82 16.58 0.67
C GLN A 327 -13.94 15.56 0.92
N ALA A 328 -14.88 15.40 -0.01
CA ALA A 328 -16.01 14.48 0.13
C ALA A 328 -15.55 13.02 0.14
N VAL A 329 -14.70 12.62 -0.82
CA VAL A 329 -14.13 11.27 -0.90
C VAL A 329 -13.35 10.92 0.36
N LEU A 330 -12.44 11.80 0.79
CA LEU A 330 -11.57 11.53 1.94
C LEU A 330 -12.35 11.56 3.26
N ARG A 331 -13.40 12.39 3.35
CA ARG A 331 -14.34 12.36 4.48
C ARG A 331 -15.03 11.01 4.56
N TRP A 332 -15.60 10.53 3.44
CA TRP A 332 -16.26 9.23 3.38
C TRP A 332 -15.28 8.09 3.75
N ALA A 333 -14.06 8.14 3.25
CA ALA A 333 -13.03 7.13 3.58
C ALA A 333 -12.64 7.15 5.07
N LEU A 334 -12.61 8.34 5.70
CA LEU A 334 -12.34 8.49 7.14
C LEU A 334 -13.52 8.09 8.04
N THR A 335 -14.74 8.01 7.50
CA THR A 335 -15.95 7.66 8.24
C THR A 335 -16.43 6.26 7.84
N GLU A 336 -17.29 6.15 6.83
CA GLU A 336 -17.88 4.88 6.38
C GLU A 336 -16.81 3.90 5.86
N GLY A 337 -15.76 4.42 5.23
CA GLY A 337 -14.67 3.63 4.68
C GLY A 337 -13.83 2.88 5.72
N GLN A 338 -13.84 3.29 7.00
CA GLN A 338 -13.07 2.62 8.05
C GLN A 338 -13.57 1.20 8.34
N ALA A 339 -14.86 0.93 8.16
CA ALA A 339 -15.41 -0.42 8.28
C ALA A 339 -14.84 -1.37 7.20
N LEU A 340 -14.60 -0.86 5.98
CA LEU A 340 -13.94 -1.63 4.93
C LEU A 340 -12.47 -1.87 5.22
N ALA A 341 -11.78 -0.93 5.88
CA ALA A 341 -10.40 -1.13 6.31
C ALA A 341 -10.31 -2.33 7.26
N GLU A 342 -11.18 -2.41 8.26
CA GLU A 342 -11.25 -3.53 9.21
C GLU A 342 -11.59 -4.85 8.48
N GLU A 343 -12.60 -4.86 7.61
CA GLU A 343 -12.99 -6.05 6.82
C GLU A 343 -11.81 -6.59 6.00
N MET A 344 -11.03 -5.69 5.40
CA MET A 344 -9.86 -6.04 4.60
C MET A 344 -8.60 -6.32 5.42
N GLY A 345 -8.66 -6.19 6.76
CA GLY A 345 -7.55 -6.47 7.70
C GLY A 345 -6.52 -5.37 7.82
N TYR A 346 -6.82 -4.18 7.34
CA TYR A 346 -6.13 -2.97 7.74
C TYR A 346 -6.57 -2.55 9.13
N LEU A 347 -5.82 -1.65 9.74
CA LEU A 347 -6.17 -1.12 11.06
C LEU A 347 -7.05 0.13 10.90
N PRO A 348 -8.30 0.11 11.35
CA PRO A 348 -9.11 1.31 11.39
C PRO A 348 -8.46 2.34 12.32
N LEU A 349 -8.59 3.60 11.96
CA LEU A 349 -8.06 4.68 12.77
C LEU A 349 -8.84 4.85 14.07
N ALA A 350 -8.13 5.14 15.16
CA ALA A 350 -8.78 5.56 16.41
C ALA A 350 -9.63 6.83 16.18
N ALA A 351 -10.76 6.96 16.89
CA ALA A 351 -11.68 8.09 16.72
C ALA A 351 -10.99 9.46 16.86
N THR A 352 -9.99 9.58 17.73
CA THR A 352 -9.19 10.80 17.89
C THR A 352 -8.40 11.14 16.62
N VAL A 353 -7.85 10.12 15.94
CA VAL A 353 -7.11 10.29 14.68
C VAL A 353 -8.06 10.64 13.54
N VAL A 354 -9.23 9.97 13.46
CA VAL A 354 -10.29 10.29 12.49
C VAL A 354 -10.71 11.74 12.62
N ASN A 355 -11.01 12.21 13.83
CA ASN A 355 -11.44 13.60 14.06
C ASN A 355 -10.39 14.60 13.59
N ARG A 356 -9.11 14.36 13.89
CA ARG A 356 -8.00 15.21 13.43
C ARG A 356 -7.81 15.16 11.92
N GLY A 357 -8.03 13.99 11.29
CA GLY A 357 -8.08 13.85 9.84
C GLY A 357 -9.20 14.70 9.22
N LEU A 358 -10.41 14.66 9.82
CA LEU A 358 -11.55 15.47 9.39
C LEU A 358 -11.32 16.98 9.55
N GLU A 359 -10.61 17.41 10.60
CA GLU A 359 -10.17 18.80 10.77
C GLU A 359 -9.15 19.19 9.68
N ALA A 360 -8.18 18.32 9.39
CA ALA A 360 -7.19 18.55 8.35
C ALA A 360 -7.83 18.72 6.96
N LEU A 361 -8.91 18.00 6.64
CA LEU A 361 -9.65 18.16 5.39
C LEU A 361 -10.15 19.60 5.17
N GLN A 362 -10.46 20.35 6.24
CA GLN A 362 -10.94 21.73 6.13
C GLN A 362 -9.84 22.70 5.65
N LEU A 363 -8.57 22.28 5.67
CA LEU A 363 -7.44 23.06 5.17
C LEU A 363 -7.31 22.99 3.64
N ILE A 364 -8.05 22.10 2.97
CA ILE A 364 -8.12 21.99 1.51
C ILE A 364 -9.04 23.11 1.02
N GLN A 365 -8.53 24.01 0.18
CA GLN A 365 -9.23 25.20 -0.31
C GLN A 365 -9.15 25.29 -1.84
N SER A 366 -10.04 26.05 -2.42
CA SER A 366 -9.99 26.47 -3.83
C SER A 366 -9.38 27.84 -3.97
#